data_e8e353ea9eb1a472d5340ccd445e98b2
#
_entry.id   e8e353ea9eb1a472d5340ccd445e98b2
#
_cell.length_a   1.000
_cell.length_b   1.000
_cell.length_c   1.000
_cell.angle_alpha   90.00
_cell.angle_beta   90.00
_cell.angle_gamma   90.00
#
_symmetry.space_group_name_H-M   'P 1'
#
loop_
_entity.id
_entity.type
_entity.pdbx_description
1 polymer ?
#
loop_
_entity_poly.entity_id
_entity_poly.type
_entity_poly.pdbx_seq_one_letter_code
_entity_poly.pdbx_strand_id
1 'polypeptide(L)'
;MSGQSTWTIEQVAAFDHQVTGVSVSEDGRIFVNFPRWTEDTAVSVAELGKDGSLRPYPDEAWNAWRNARKDELAPDRHWVCVQSIVADGRGSLWVLDPAAPGQAHLVSNGAKLVQIDLASDRVERSIAFDEEAAPQGSYLNDVRFSHDGKYAFITDSGVVGAILVVDLASGKTTRLLDGHPSTQMKKGLNVKADGQELRRPDGRGVEFSADGIALSDDGQWLYWQAIKGDTLYRIATSTLTGKGLQGQDLGAEVEEFGKNGVSDGLLIPRGTNRMLLSAVEDDAVKVRDLDAGPAGRPEVLVRDERLRWPDTFTQGPDGTVYVTASHIQDSAFFKPDAPAALPTQLWKLTGGQF
;
A
#
# COMPACT_ATOMS: atom_id res chain seq x y z
N MET A 1 -33.59 5.87 19.54
CA MET A 1 -32.94 4.66 19.01
C MET A 1 -32.22 5.09 17.75
N SER A 2 -30.95 5.41 17.85
CA SER A 2 -30.09 5.71 16.69
C SER A 2 -29.83 4.38 15.98
N GLY A 3 -30.42 4.21 14.78
CA GLY A 3 -30.10 3.08 13.95
C GLY A 3 -28.59 3.07 13.69
N GLN A 4 -27.86 2.12 14.25
CA GLN A 4 -26.50 1.84 13.84
C GLN A 4 -26.56 1.50 12.37
N SER A 5 -25.96 2.35 11.54
CA SER A 5 -25.72 2.06 10.14
C SER A 5 -24.85 0.79 10.11
N THR A 6 -25.41 -0.30 9.67
CA THR A 6 -24.67 -1.56 9.57
C THR A 6 -23.88 -1.53 8.27
N TRP A 7 -22.61 -1.18 8.36
CA TRP A 7 -21.71 -1.30 7.23
C TRP A 7 -21.62 -2.75 6.77
N THR A 8 -21.63 -2.95 5.46
CA THR A 8 -21.51 -4.24 4.80
C THR A 8 -20.49 -4.16 3.66
N ILE A 9 -20.18 -5.31 3.07
CA ILE A 9 -19.33 -5.38 1.87
C ILE A 9 -20.12 -5.95 0.70
N GLU A 10 -19.83 -5.44 -0.49
CA GLU A 10 -20.32 -5.97 -1.75
C GLU A 10 -19.14 -6.27 -2.66
N GLN A 11 -19.13 -7.48 -3.26
CA GLN A 11 -18.05 -7.88 -4.15
C GLN A 11 -18.12 -7.11 -5.46
N VAL A 12 -16.99 -6.53 -5.86
CA VAL A 12 -16.83 -5.82 -7.13
C VAL A 12 -16.21 -6.74 -8.17
N ALA A 13 -15.18 -7.49 -7.79
CA ALA A 13 -14.48 -8.43 -8.65
C ALA A 13 -13.84 -9.57 -7.86
N ALA A 14 -13.50 -10.64 -8.56
CA ALA A 14 -12.67 -11.74 -8.07
C ALA A 14 -11.56 -12.00 -9.08
N PHE A 15 -10.38 -12.40 -8.59
CA PHE A 15 -9.16 -12.52 -9.39
C PHE A 15 -8.50 -13.88 -9.17
N ASP A 16 -8.07 -14.51 -10.27
CA ASP A 16 -7.28 -15.74 -10.24
C ASP A 16 -5.78 -15.50 -9.91
N HIS A 17 -5.46 -14.28 -9.49
CA HIS A 17 -4.14 -13.85 -9.06
C HIS A 17 -4.22 -13.15 -7.70
N GLN A 18 -3.10 -13.10 -6.98
CA GLN A 18 -3.04 -12.41 -5.71
C GLN A 18 -3.06 -10.88 -5.90
N VAL A 19 -4.23 -10.26 -5.68
CA VAL A 19 -4.37 -8.80 -5.73
C VAL A 19 -3.86 -8.19 -4.42
N THR A 20 -3.14 -7.08 -4.51
CA THR A 20 -2.77 -6.27 -3.33
C THR A 20 -3.33 -4.87 -3.43
N GLY A 21 -3.06 -4.15 -4.50
CA GLY A 21 -3.45 -2.77 -4.64
C GLY A 21 -4.70 -2.54 -5.49
N VAL A 22 -5.36 -1.44 -5.21
CA VAL A 22 -6.47 -0.89 -5.99
C VAL A 22 -6.40 0.64 -5.99
N SER A 23 -6.74 1.25 -7.11
CA SER A 23 -6.95 2.68 -7.20
C SER A 23 -8.11 3.01 -8.13
N VAL A 24 -8.84 4.06 -7.81
CA VAL A 24 -9.95 4.57 -8.64
C VAL A 24 -9.62 5.99 -9.07
N SER A 25 -9.67 6.23 -10.39
CA SER A 25 -9.45 7.54 -10.97
C SER A 25 -10.66 8.47 -10.80
N GLU A 26 -10.47 9.74 -11.13
CA GLU A 26 -11.50 10.77 -11.03
C GLU A 26 -12.70 10.54 -11.97
N ASP A 27 -12.47 9.84 -13.07
CA ASP A 27 -13.51 9.42 -14.02
C ASP A 27 -14.09 8.03 -13.71
N GLY A 28 -13.70 7.44 -12.58
CA GLY A 28 -14.25 6.18 -12.07
C GLY A 28 -13.65 4.92 -12.67
N ARG A 29 -12.51 5.01 -13.38
CA ARG A 29 -11.77 3.83 -13.84
C ARG A 29 -11.12 3.14 -12.63
N ILE A 30 -11.18 1.82 -12.59
CA ILE A 30 -10.61 1.02 -11.52
C ILE A 30 -9.34 0.33 -12.01
N PHE A 31 -8.25 0.50 -11.27
CA PHE A 31 -6.98 -0.15 -11.54
C PHE A 31 -6.62 -1.07 -10.39
N VAL A 32 -5.99 -2.21 -10.69
CA VAL A 32 -5.53 -3.20 -9.71
C VAL A 32 -4.11 -3.64 -10.03
N ASN A 33 -3.38 -4.09 -9.02
CA ASN A 33 -2.07 -4.68 -9.23
C ASN A 33 -1.92 -6.04 -8.55
N PHE A 34 -1.05 -6.85 -9.14
CA PHE A 34 -0.72 -8.22 -8.75
C PHE A 34 0.81 -8.32 -8.64
N PRO A 35 1.38 -8.33 -7.42
CA PRO A 35 2.81 -8.45 -7.25
C PRO A 35 3.28 -9.86 -7.62
N ARG A 36 4.49 -9.96 -8.18
CA ARG A 36 5.11 -11.25 -8.49
C ARG A 36 5.83 -11.81 -7.27
N TRP A 37 5.05 -12.24 -6.30
CA TRP A 37 5.57 -12.81 -5.05
C TRP A 37 5.71 -14.32 -5.11
N THR A 38 4.59 -15.02 -5.17
CA THR A 38 4.51 -16.48 -5.15
C THR A 38 4.19 -17.07 -6.51
N GLU A 39 3.87 -16.21 -7.46
CA GLU A 39 3.61 -16.56 -8.86
C GLU A 39 4.29 -15.56 -9.80
N ASP A 40 4.57 -15.99 -11.01
CA ASP A 40 5.11 -15.14 -12.09
C ASP A 40 3.95 -14.69 -13.00
N THR A 41 2.99 -13.95 -12.41
CA THR A 41 1.74 -13.56 -13.07
C THR A 41 1.98 -12.85 -14.41
N ALA A 42 1.10 -13.12 -15.37
CA ALA A 42 1.16 -12.50 -16.69
C ALA A 42 0.80 -11.00 -16.65
N VAL A 43 -0.03 -10.60 -15.70
CA VAL A 43 -0.50 -9.21 -15.54
C VAL A 43 -0.08 -8.70 -14.18
N SER A 44 0.69 -7.63 -14.14
CA SER A 44 1.12 -6.98 -12.89
C SER A 44 0.28 -5.74 -12.57
N VAL A 45 -0.10 -4.97 -13.58
CA VAL A 45 -1.03 -3.84 -13.46
C VAL A 45 -2.10 -3.97 -14.52
N ALA A 46 -3.34 -3.81 -14.12
CA ALA A 46 -4.48 -3.86 -15.04
C ALA A 46 -5.53 -2.80 -14.72
N GLU A 47 -6.25 -2.39 -15.75
CA GLU A 47 -7.55 -1.74 -15.61
C GLU A 47 -8.64 -2.80 -15.54
N LEU A 48 -9.53 -2.66 -14.56
CA LEU A 48 -10.68 -3.56 -14.38
C LEU A 48 -11.87 -3.07 -15.20
N GLY A 49 -12.28 -3.87 -16.17
CA GLY A 49 -13.49 -3.62 -16.96
C GLY A 49 -14.76 -3.84 -16.15
N LYS A 50 -15.88 -3.22 -16.58
CA LYS A 50 -17.19 -3.39 -15.94
C LYS A 50 -17.73 -4.84 -16.03
N ASP A 51 -17.20 -5.60 -16.95
CA ASP A 51 -17.50 -7.04 -17.16
C ASP A 51 -16.60 -7.96 -16.34
N GLY A 52 -15.70 -7.38 -15.51
CA GLY A 52 -14.71 -8.12 -14.73
C GLY A 52 -13.44 -8.48 -15.50
N SER A 53 -13.32 -8.08 -16.76
CA SER A 53 -12.11 -8.31 -17.55
C SER A 53 -10.93 -7.48 -17.05
N LEU A 54 -9.71 -8.02 -17.20
CA LEU A 54 -8.46 -7.32 -16.86
C LEU A 54 -7.75 -6.89 -18.15
N ARG A 55 -7.63 -5.60 -18.37
CA ARG A 55 -6.82 -5.03 -19.45
C ARG A 55 -5.43 -4.68 -18.92
N PRO A 56 -4.36 -5.31 -19.42
CA PRO A 56 -2.98 -4.95 -19.03
C PRO A 56 -2.74 -3.43 -19.18
N TYR A 57 -2.21 -2.78 -18.13
CA TYR A 57 -2.07 -1.34 -18.09
C TYR A 57 -0.63 -0.90 -17.84
N PRO A 58 -0.09 0.17 -18.52
CA PRO A 58 -0.77 0.88 -19.60
C PRO A 58 -0.93 0.04 -20.87
N ASP A 59 -0.14 -1.02 -21.04
CA ASP A 59 -0.14 -1.93 -22.19
C ASP A 59 0.49 -3.30 -21.85
N GLU A 60 0.49 -4.19 -22.84
CA GLU A 60 1.10 -5.53 -22.72
C GLU A 60 2.62 -5.47 -22.61
N ALA A 61 3.28 -4.46 -23.22
CA ALA A 61 4.73 -4.35 -23.20
C ALA A 61 5.24 -4.07 -21.78
N TRP A 62 4.63 -3.17 -21.05
CA TRP A 62 4.95 -2.92 -19.64
C TRP A 62 4.71 -4.14 -18.75
N ASN A 63 3.72 -4.97 -19.09
CA ASN A 63 3.39 -6.20 -18.37
C ASN A 63 4.22 -7.43 -18.82
N ALA A 64 5.09 -7.30 -19.82
CA ALA A 64 5.79 -8.43 -20.45
C ALA A 64 6.86 -9.09 -19.56
N TRP A 65 7.29 -8.44 -18.47
CA TRP A 65 8.26 -9.01 -17.52
C TRP A 65 7.82 -10.38 -17.00
N ARG A 66 8.80 -11.28 -16.90
CA ARG A 66 8.65 -12.55 -16.20
C ARG A 66 9.92 -12.82 -15.40
N ASN A 67 9.79 -13.23 -14.16
CA ASN A 67 10.93 -13.55 -13.31
C ASN A 67 11.76 -14.70 -13.90
N ALA A 68 11.08 -15.65 -14.58
CA ALA A 68 11.73 -16.76 -15.28
C ALA A 68 12.58 -16.31 -16.47
N ARG A 69 12.38 -15.06 -16.96
CA ARG A 69 13.04 -14.48 -18.14
C ARG A 69 13.69 -13.14 -17.85
N LYS A 70 14.13 -12.93 -16.61
CA LYS A 70 14.64 -11.64 -16.11
C LYS A 70 15.82 -11.07 -16.89
N ASP A 71 16.59 -11.91 -17.57
CA ASP A 71 17.76 -11.51 -18.36
C ASP A 71 17.41 -11.11 -19.80
N GLU A 72 16.13 -11.22 -20.19
CA GLU A 72 15.68 -10.94 -21.55
C GLU A 72 15.09 -9.52 -21.71
N LEU A 73 14.68 -8.89 -20.62
CA LEU A 73 13.98 -7.61 -20.63
C LEU A 73 14.63 -6.57 -19.71
N ALA A 74 14.56 -5.30 -20.10
CA ALA A 74 15.08 -4.20 -19.31
C ALA A 74 14.12 -3.86 -18.15
N PRO A 75 14.53 -3.97 -16.87
CA PRO A 75 13.64 -3.80 -15.73
C PRO A 75 13.11 -2.37 -15.56
N ASP A 76 13.81 -1.36 -16.08
CA ASP A 76 13.42 0.05 -16.05
C ASP A 76 12.19 0.38 -16.92
N ARG A 77 11.82 -0.51 -17.86
CA ARG A 77 10.72 -0.33 -18.82
C ARG A 77 9.62 -1.39 -18.70
N HIS A 78 9.62 -2.16 -17.64
CA HIS A 78 8.65 -3.23 -17.41
C HIS A 78 8.24 -3.26 -15.94
N TRP A 79 7.03 -3.76 -15.66
CA TRP A 79 6.57 -4.04 -14.31
C TRP A 79 7.27 -5.29 -13.78
N VAL A 80 8.24 -5.10 -12.88
CA VAL A 80 9.01 -6.22 -12.31
C VAL A 80 8.25 -6.89 -11.18
N CYS A 81 7.81 -6.10 -10.18
CA CYS A 81 7.04 -6.60 -9.05
C CYS A 81 6.28 -5.42 -8.42
N VAL A 82 5.22 -4.95 -9.08
CA VAL A 82 4.47 -3.77 -8.64
C VAL A 82 3.78 -4.02 -7.30
N GLN A 83 3.94 -3.08 -6.37
CA GLN A 83 3.34 -3.16 -5.05
C GLN A 83 2.16 -2.21 -4.87
N SER A 84 2.23 -0.99 -5.39
CA SER A 84 1.19 0.01 -5.18
C SER A 84 0.88 0.79 -6.45
N ILE A 85 -0.38 1.18 -6.59
CA ILE A 85 -0.89 2.05 -7.64
C ILE A 85 -1.78 3.13 -7.03
N VAL A 86 -1.61 4.38 -7.42
CA VAL A 86 -2.38 5.50 -6.87
C VAL A 86 -2.73 6.50 -7.98
N ALA A 87 -4.03 6.74 -8.18
CA ALA A 87 -4.51 7.87 -8.95
C ALA A 87 -4.37 9.15 -8.11
N ASP A 88 -3.70 10.17 -8.64
CA ASP A 88 -3.32 11.35 -7.87
C ASP A 88 -4.38 12.45 -7.81
N GLY A 89 -5.54 12.22 -8.41
CA GLY A 89 -6.60 13.21 -8.50
C GLY A 89 -6.27 14.39 -9.44
N ARG A 90 -5.28 14.22 -10.33
CA ARG A 90 -4.81 15.23 -11.29
C ARG A 90 -4.63 14.67 -12.69
N GLY A 91 -5.31 13.56 -12.98
CA GLY A 91 -5.27 12.92 -14.29
C GLY A 91 -4.10 11.95 -14.48
N SER A 92 -3.38 11.58 -13.42
CA SER A 92 -2.32 10.57 -13.53
C SER A 92 -2.57 9.36 -12.63
N LEU A 93 -2.18 8.19 -13.12
CA LEU A 93 -1.95 6.99 -12.31
C LEU A 93 -0.45 6.86 -12.05
N TRP A 94 -0.10 6.73 -10.79
CA TRP A 94 1.26 6.45 -10.38
C TRP A 94 1.39 4.98 -9.97
N VAL A 95 2.46 4.35 -10.45
CA VAL A 95 2.76 2.93 -10.20
C VAL A 95 4.10 2.85 -9.48
N LEU A 96 4.08 2.27 -8.27
CA LEU A 96 5.27 2.03 -7.47
C LEU A 96 5.71 0.58 -7.64
N ASP A 97 6.88 0.40 -8.21
CA ASP A 97 7.49 -0.91 -8.44
C ASP A 97 8.78 -1.03 -7.62
N PRO A 98 8.77 -1.70 -6.46
CA PRO A 98 9.98 -1.97 -5.69
C PRO A 98 10.95 -2.90 -6.41
N ALA A 99 10.51 -3.56 -7.48
CA ALA A 99 11.28 -4.51 -8.25
C ALA A 99 11.94 -5.63 -7.41
N ALA A 100 11.22 -6.11 -6.40
CA ALA A 100 11.67 -7.16 -5.47
C ALA A 100 10.80 -8.42 -5.57
N PRO A 101 10.93 -9.23 -6.63
CA PRO A 101 10.17 -10.46 -6.80
C PRO A 101 10.36 -11.39 -5.62
N GLY A 102 9.26 -12.00 -5.15
CA GLY A 102 9.27 -12.85 -3.97
C GLY A 102 9.64 -12.15 -2.66
N GLN A 103 9.63 -10.81 -2.64
CA GLN A 103 10.10 -9.99 -1.51
C GLN A 103 11.57 -10.32 -1.13
N ALA A 104 12.36 -10.66 -2.11
CA ALA A 104 13.74 -11.11 -1.96
C ALA A 104 14.72 -9.99 -2.39
N HIS A 105 15.49 -10.24 -3.43
CA HIS A 105 16.47 -9.27 -3.91
C HIS A 105 15.83 -8.27 -4.86
N LEU A 106 16.21 -6.99 -4.71
CA LEU A 106 15.87 -5.99 -5.70
C LEU A 106 16.58 -6.31 -7.03
N VAL A 107 15.82 -6.26 -8.11
CA VAL A 107 16.36 -6.31 -9.47
C VAL A 107 17.03 -4.98 -9.76
N SER A 108 18.34 -5.02 -10.08
CA SER A 108 19.10 -3.80 -10.37
C SER A 108 18.44 -2.96 -11.45
N ASN A 109 18.39 -1.64 -11.26
CA ASN A 109 17.70 -0.66 -12.11
C ASN A 109 16.20 -0.91 -12.30
N GLY A 110 15.57 -1.70 -11.43
CA GLY A 110 14.15 -2.03 -11.52
C GLY A 110 13.25 -1.17 -10.65
N ALA A 111 13.72 -0.76 -9.46
CA ALA A 111 12.94 0.02 -8.51
C ALA A 111 12.59 1.42 -9.07
N LYS A 112 11.31 1.77 -9.12
CA LYS A 112 10.84 2.99 -9.78
C LYS A 112 9.45 3.43 -9.35
N LEU A 113 9.18 4.73 -9.53
CA LEU A 113 7.85 5.34 -9.48
C LEU A 113 7.52 5.88 -10.88
N VAL A 114 6.47 5.36 -11.48
CA VAL A 114 6.10 5.66 -12.88
C VAL A 114 4.81 6.43 -12.92
N GLN A 115 4.80 7.55 -13.64
CA GLN A 115 3.62 8.36 -13.92
C GLN A 115 3.03 8.00 -15.28
N ILE A 116 1.73 7.74 -15.30
CA ILE A 116 0.96 7.44 -16.50
C ILE A 116 -0.15 8.47 -16.63
N ASP A 117 -0.20 9.16 -17.77
CA ASP A 117 -1.29 10.07 -18.10
C ASP A 117 -2.55 9.27 -18.43
N LEU A 118 -3.62 9.50 -17.66
CA LEU A 118 -4.89 8.77 -17.79
C LEU A 118 -5.70 9.16 -19.04
N ALA A 119 -5.43 10.32 -19.62
CA ALA A 119 -6.12 10.74 -20.83
C ALA A 119 -5.59 10.02 -22.08
N SER A 120 -4.28 9.76 -22.13
CA SER A 120 -3.62 9.12 -23.26
C SER A 120 -3.25 7.65 -23.02
N ASP A 121 -3.34 7.16 -21.78
CA ASP A 121 -2.85 5.85 -21.31
C ASP A 121 -1.35 5.65 -21.61
N ARG A 122 -0.55 6.73 -21.50
CA ARG A 122 0.88 6.68 -21.80
C ARG A 122 1.73 7.01 -20.59
N VAL A 123 2.86 6.32 -20.47
CA VAL A 123 3.88 6.68 -19.50
C VAL A 123 4.45 8.05 -19.85
N GLU A 124 4.32 9.00 -18.93
CA GLU A 124 4.90 10.33 -19.04
C GLU A 124 6.35 10.37 -18.57
N ARG A 125 6.60 9.70 -17.45
CA ARG A 125 7.96 9.62 -16.87
C ARG A 125 8.11 8.46 -15.91
N SER A 126 9.37 8.10 -15.66
CA SER A 126 9.79 7.15 -14.65
C SER A 126 10.86 7.81 -13.77
N ILE A 127 10.68 7.73 -12.45
CA ILE A 127 11.64 8.14 -11.43
C ILE A 127 12.28 6.85 -10.90
N ALA A 128 13.54 6.62 -11.25
CA ALA A 128 14.29 5.46 -10.76
C ALA A 128 14.77 5.71 -9.33
N PHE A 129 14.79 4.65 -8.52
CA PHE A 129 15.38 4.67 -7.19
C PHE A 129 16.74 3.97 -7.23
N ASP A 130 17.77 4.69 -6.79
CA ASP A 130 19.13 4.18 -6.64
C ASP A 130 19.32 3.42 -5.31
N GLU A 131 20.54 2.93 -5.08
CA GLU A 131 20.86 2.19 -3.86
C GLU A 131 20.82 3.04 -2.58
N GLU A 132 20.89 4.38 -2.68
CA GLU A 132 20.73 5.26 -1.52
C GLU A 132 19.25 5.37 -1.14
N ALA A 133 18.36 5.43 -2.11
CA ALA A 133 16.92 5.48 -1.91
C ALA A 133 16.36 4.09 -1.56
N ALA A 134 16.77 3.06 -2.26
CA ALA A 134 16.29 1.67 -2.12
C ALA A 134 17.48 0.69 -2.03
N PRO A 135 18.16 0.59 -0.87
CA PRO A 135 19.22 -0.41 -0.66
C PRO A 135 18.68 -1.83 -0.74
N GLN A 136 19.57 -2.81 -0.97
CA GLN A 136 19.17 -4.22 -0.93
C GLN A 136 18.50 -4.57 0.40
N GLY A 137 17.34 -5.23 0.32
CA GLY A 137 16.48 -5.50 1.47
C GLY A 137 15.37 -4.47 1.67
N SER A 138 15.35 -3.38 0.88
CA SER A 138 14.18 -2.48 0.80
C SER A 138 13.00 -3.17 0.14
N TYR A 139 11.81 -2.74 0.53
CA TYR A 139 10.55 -3.05 -0.14
C TYR A 139 9.66 -1.81 -0.12
N LEU A 140 9.81 -0.97 -1.16
CA LEU A 140 9.00 0.24 -1.29
C LEU A 140 7.54 -0.18 -1.46
N ASN A 141 6.69 0.22 -0.51
CA ASN A 141 5.38 -0.39 -0.38
C ASN A 141 4.26 0.51 -0.89
N ASP A 142 3.94 1.57 -0.17
CA ASP A 142 2.80 2.40 -0.51
C ASP A 142 3.21 3.86 -0.69
N VAL A 143 2.41 4.63 -1.43
CA VAL A 143 2.71 6.02 -1.79
C VAL A 143 1.51 6.94 -1.57
N ARG A 144 1.78 8.15 -1.06
CA ARG A 144 0.81 9.26 -1.01
C ARG A 144 1.43 10.51 -1.59
N PHE A 145 0.59 11.35 -2.20
CA PHE A 145 1.03 12.58 -2.87
C PHE A 145 0.59 13.79 -2.07
N SER A 146 1.50 14.78 -1.94
CA SER A 146 1.14 16.06 -1.34
C SER A 146 0.02 16.75 -2.12
N HIS A 147 -0.84 17.50 -1.43
CA HIS A 147 -2.00 18.14 -2.05
C HIS A 147 -1.62 19.17 -3.13
N ASP A 148 -0.43 19.75 -3.06
CA ASP A 148 0.09 20.66 -4.09
C ASP A 148 0.75 19.92 -5.28
N GLY A 149 0.82 18.58 -5.23
CA GLY A 149 1.40 17.74 -6.28
C GLY A 149 2.91 17.85 -6.43
N LYS A 150 3.62 18.37 -5.42
CA LYS A 150 5.08 18.55 -5.50
C LYS A 150 5.87 17.38 -4.95
N TYR A 151 5.30 16.63 -4.01
CA TYR A 151 6.00 15.55 -3.31
C TYR A 151 5.22 14.26 -3.33
N ALA A 152 5.96 13.14 -3.36
CA ALA A 152 5.44 11.84 -3.00
C ALA A 152 6.11 11.36 -1.71
N PHE A 153 5.34 10.73 -0.84
CA PHE A 153 5.77 10.08 0.40
C PHE A 153 5.59 8.58 0.24
N ILE A 154 6.65 7.80 0.48
CA ILE A 154 6.66 6.36 0.26
C ILE A 154 7.15 5.68 1.54
N THR A 155 6.47 4.61 1.95
CA THR A 155 6.94 3.71 3.01
C THR A 155 7.86 2.64 2.45
N ASP A 156 8.88 2.28 3.22
CA ASP A 156 9.71 1.10 2.99
C ASP A 156 9.41 0.06 4.06
N SER A 157 8.76 -1.02 3.67
CA SER A 157 8.42 -2.13 4.56
C SER A 157 9.47 -3.24 4.60
N GLY A 158 10.65 -2.99 4.03
CA GLY A 158 11.76 -3.93 3.98
C GLY A 158 12.42 -4.22 5.33
N VAL A 159 13.60 -4.81 5.27
CA VAL A 159 14.38 -5.23 6.46
C VAL A 159 14.70 -4.05 7.37
N VAL A 160 15.03 -2.91 6.75
CA VAL A 160 15.19 -1.63 7.44
C VAL A 160 14.13 -0.69 6.92
N GLY A 161 13.17 -0.36 7.76
CA GLY A 161 12.07 0.54 7.40
C GLY A 161 12.51 1.99 7.30
N ALA A 162 11.84 2.73 6.44
CA ALA A 162 12.10 4.16 6.21
C ALA A 162 10.86 4.87 5.65
N ILE A 163 10.94 6.18 5.56
CA ILE A 163 10.06 7.02 4.75
C ILE A 163 10.90 7.67 3.66
N LEU A 164 10.48 7.52 2.40
CA LEU A 164 11.10 8.23 1.29
C LEU A 164 10.27 9.46 0.92
N VAL A 165 10.94 10.54 0.60
CA VAL A 165 10.32 11.76 0.05
C VAL A 165 10.89 12.00 -1.33
N VAL A 166 10.02 12.06 -2.31
CA VAL A 166 10.36 12.32 -3.71
C VAL A 166 9.91 13.73 -4.07
N ASP A 167 10.83 14.59 -4.47
CA ASP A 167 10.50 15.85 -5.14
C ASP A 167 10.07 15.51 -6.58
N LEU A 168 8.80 15.66 -6.85
CA LEU A 168 8.24 15.23 -8.14
C LEU A 168 8.71 16.09 -9.31
N ALA A 169 9.15 17.30 -9.12
CA ALA A 169 9.66 18.15 -10.20
C ALA A 169 11.03 17.68 -10.67
N SER A 170 11.94 17.43 -9.73
CA SER A 170 13.32 17.03 -10.01
C SER A 170 13.54 15.53 -10.08
N GLY A 171 12.64 14.72 -9.49
CA GLY A 171 12.83 13.29 -9.28
C GLY A 171 13.79 12.96 -8.13
N LYS A 172 14.31 13.97 -7.44
CA LYS A 172 15.22 13.75 -6.31
C LYS A 172 14.49 13.02 -5.17
N THR A 173 15.06 11.91 -4.75
CA THR A 173 14.57 11.11 -3.63
C THR A 173 15.47 11.28 -2.42
N THR A 174 14.86 11.40 -1.25
CA THR A 174 15.55 11.43 0.04
C THR A 174 14.98 10.36 0.94
N ARG A 175 15.82 9.46 1.46
CA ARG A 175 15.47 8.43 2.43
C ARG A 175 15.58 9.00 3.83
N LEU A 176 14.48 8.98 4.57
CA LEU A 176 14.34 9.59 5.89
C LEU A 176 13.89 8.55 6.91
N LEU A 177 14.11 8.83 8.20
CA LEU A 177 13.74 7.95 9.31
C LEU A 177 14.22 6.49 9.09
N ASP A 178 15.34 6.35 8.40
CA ASP A 178 15.97 5.06 8.10
C ASP A 178 16.39 4.38 9.42
N GLY A 179 15.83 3.23 9.70
CA GLY A 179 16.06 2.52 10.96
C GLY A 179 15.50 3.18 12.22
N HIS A 180 14.70 4.26 12.09
CA HIS A 180 14.07 4.89 13.24
C HIS A 180 13.02 3.96 13.87
N PRO A 181 12.85 3.90 15.22
CA PRO A 181 11.89 3.00 15.87
C PRO A 181 10.47 3.05 15.31
N SER A 182 10.00 4.21 14.84
CA SER A 182 8.67 4.38 14.26
C SER A 182 8.49 3.68 12.91
N THR A 183 9.57 3.44 12.18
CA THR A 183 9.53 2.78 10.88
C THR A 183 9.86 1.30 10.96
N GLN A 184 10.32 0.80 12.11
CA GLN A 184 10.77 -0.57 12.27
C GLN A 184 9.66 -1.51 12.73
N MET A 185 9.87 -2.80 12.47
CA MET A 185 9.10 -3.89 13.04
C MET A 185 9.17 -3.87 14.56
N LYS A 186 8.02 -4.06 15.22
CA LYS A 186 7.97 -4.14 16.67
C LYS A 186 8.52 -5.50 17.16
N LYS A 187 9.60 -5.45 17.90
CA LYS A 187 10.20 -6.65 18.49
C LYS A 187 9.23 -7.34 19.44
N GLY A 188 9.10 -8.65 19.31
CA GLY A 188 8.24 -9.48 20.17
C GLY A 188 6.76 -9.49 19.79
N LEU A 189 6.34 -8.72 18.76
CA LEU A 189 5.01 -8.84 18.19
C LEU A 189 5.01 -9.92 17.11
N ASN A 190 4.00 -10.80 17.14
CA ASN A 190 3.75 -11.79 16.10
C ASN A 190 2.35 -11.58 15.53
N VAL A 191 2.26 -11.44 14.23
CA VAL A 191 1.00 -11.30 13.51
C VAL A 191 0.29 -12.65 13.47
N LYS A 192 -1.01 -12.64 13.66
CA LYS A 192 -1.86 -13.84 13.72
C LYS A 192 -2.86 -13.86 12.57
N ALA A 193 -3.26 -15.04 12.17
CA ALA A 193 -4.45 -15.27 11.37
C ALA A 193 -5.18 -16.51 11.95
N ASP A 194 -6.50 -16.47 11.97
CA ASP A 194 -7.33 -17.55 12.52
C ASP A 194 -6.92 -17.94 13.96
N GLY A 195 -6.45 -16.95 14.75
CA GLY A 195 -5.98 -17.16 16.13
C GLY A 195 -4.61 -17.82 16.26
N GLN A 196 -3.91 -18.10 15.15
CA GLN A 196 -2.59 -18.73 15.13
C GLN A 196 -1.53 -17.73 14.64
N GLU A 197 -0.32 -17.79 15.22
CA GLU A 197 0.81 -17.00 14.71
C GLU A 197 1.18 -17.45 13.30
N LEU A 198 1.26 -16.48 12.39
CA LEU A 198 1.73 -16.75 11.04
C LEU A 198 3.23 -17.05 11.06
N ARG A 199 3.62 -18.18 10.48
CA ARG A 199 5.01 -18.61 10.36
C ARG A 199 5.32 -19.09 8.95
N ARG A 200 6.43 -18.60 8.41
CA ARG A 200 7.02 -19.11 7.17
C ARG A 200 7.69 -20.47 7.45
N PRO A 201 7.99 -21.27 6.42
CA PRO A 201 8.67 -22.56 6.59
C PRO A 201 10.01 -22.48 7.33
N ASP A 202 10.73 -21.36 7.21
CA ASP A 202 11.99 -21.09 7.90
C ASP A 202 11.82 -20.60 9.35
N GLY A 203 10.57 -20.52 9.84
CA GLY A 203 10.22 -20.11 11.19
C GLY A 203 10.04 -18.60 11.37
N ARG A 204 10.39 -17.77 10.36
CA ARG A 204 10.12 -16.33 10.41
C ARG A 204 8.61 -16.07 10.38
N GLY A 205 8.19 -14.99 11.01
CA GLY A 205 6.81 -14.53 10.94
C GLY A 205 6.52 -13.62 9.74
N VAL A 206 5.51 -12.79 9.91
CA VAL A 206 5.30 -11.61 9.07
C VAL A 206 6.39 -10.60 9.42
N GLU A 207 7.14 -10.15 8.43
CA GLU A 207 8.28 -9.25 8.61
C GLU A 207 8.18 -8.06 7.64
N PHE A 208 7.27 -7.13 7.97
CA PHE A 208 7.08 -5.88 7.26
C PHE A 208 7.26 -4.70 8.23
N SER A 209 8.19 -3.83 7.90
CA SER A 209 8.46 -2.55 8.57
C SER A 209 7.38 -1.52 8.23
N ALA A 210 7.70 -0.21 8.13
CA ALA A 210 6.74 0.83 7.78
C ALA A 210 6.01 0.50 6.47
N ASP A 211 4.69 0.39 6.53
CA ASP A 211 3.85 -0.14 5.47
C ASP A 211 2.67 0.76 5.18
N GLY A 212 1.55 0.58 5.88
CA GLY A 212 0.38 1.42 5.73
C GLY A 212 0.71 2.90 5.91
N ILE A 213 0.23 3.74 4.99
CA ILE A 213 0.49 5.17 4.96
C ILE A 213 -0.80 5.94 4.61
N ALA A 214 -1.04 7.07 5.28
CA ALA A 214 -2.14 7.96 4.97
C ALA A 214 -1.72 9.43 5.12
N LEU A 215 -2.29 10.29 4.30
CA LEU A 215 -2.16 11.73 4.41
C LEU A 215 -3.46 12.29 5.00
N SER A 216 -3.37 13.24 5.95
CA SER A 216 -4.56 13.94 6.45
C SER A 216 -5.29 14.68 5.34
N ASP A 217 -6.60 14.87 5.50
CA ASP A 217 -7.45 15.54 4.49
C ASP A 217 -6.99 16.99 4.18
N ASP A 218 -6.35 17.64 5.14
CA ASP A 218 -5.73 18.96 4.97
C ASP A 218 -4.27 18.91 4.44
N GLY A 219 -3.72 17.70 4.28
CA GLY A 219 -2.36 17.47 3.81
C GLY A 219 -1.25 17.83 4.80
N GLN A 220 -1.58 18.19 6.05
CA GLN A 220 -0.59 18.66 7.03
C GLN A 220 0.13 17.53 7.76
N TRP A 221 -0.47 16.35 7.84
CA TRP A 221 0.07 15.21 8.56
C TRP A 221 0.23 13.98 7.68
N LEU A 222 1.41 13.38 7.74
CA LEU A 222 1.67 12.05 7.22
C LEU A 222 1.59 11.05 8.37
N TYR A 223 0.77 10.01 8.19
CA TYR A 223 0.62 8.88 9.13
C TYR A 223 1.20 7.62 8.53
N TRP A 224 1.81 6.78 9.35
CA TRP A 224 2.27 5.44 8.94
C TRP A 224 2.25 4.45 10.10
N GLN A 225 2.29 3.17 9.75
CA GLN A 225 2.39 2.06 10.67
C GLN A 225 3.13 0.89 10.02
N ALA A 226 3.90 0.13 10.80
CA ALA A 226 4.43 -1.17 10.38
C ALA A 226 3.35 -2.25 10.48
N ILE A 227 3.27 -3.19 9.52
CA ILE A 227 2.36 -4.36 9.67
C ILE A 227 2.77 -5.15 10.92
N LYS A 228 4.07 -5.45 11.07
CA LYS A 228 4.58 -6.04 12.31
C LYS A 228 4.69 -4.97 13.40
N GLY A 229 3.60 -4.31 13.69
CA GLY A 229 3.46 -3.22 14.66
C GLY A 229 2.03 -3.05 15.11
N ASP A 230 1.81 -2.25 16.13
CA ASP A 230 0.49 -1.95 16.67
C ASP A 230 0.28 -0.45 16.91
N THR A 231 1.25 0.36 16.49
CA THR A 231 1.33 1.77 16.83
C THR A 231 1.28 2.62 15.57
N LEU A 232 0.37 3.59 15.56
CA LEU A 232 0.29 4.63 14.56
C LEU A 232 1.27 5.75 14.90
N TYR A 233 2.05 6.18 13.93
CA TYR A 233 2.93 7.33 14.02
C TYR A 233 2.49 8.40 13.04
N ARG A 234 2.89 9.66 13.30
CA ARG A 234 2.72 10.77 12.37
C ARG A 234 3.86 11.77 12.44
N ILE A 235 3.98 12.57 11.41
CA ILE A 235 4.85 13.73 11.34
C ILE A 235 4.20 14.83 10.49
N ALA A 236 4.51 16.09 10.79
CA ALA A 236 4.08 17.20 9.94
C ALA A 236 4.74 17.10 8.55
N THR A 237 3.96 17.19 7.48
CA THR A 237 4.49 17.12 6.10
C THR A 237 5.47 18.25 5.79
N SER A 238 5.29 19.42 6.42
CA SER A 238 6.22 20.54 6.32
C SER A 238 7.63 20.24 6.85
N THR A 239 7.74 19.31 7.80
CA THR A 239 9.03 18.84 8.33
C THR A 239 9.76 17.94 7.31
N LEU A 240 9.00 17.22 6.50
CA LEU A 240 9.52 16.29 5.49
C LEU A 240 9.91 16.96 4.17
N THR A 241 9.57 18.24 3.98
CA THR A 241 9.72 18.94 2.70
C THR A 241 10.49 20.24 2.84
N GLY A 242 11.15 20.67 1.76
CA GLY A 242 11.81 21.98 1.69
C GLY A 242 13.02 22.13 2.62
N LYS A 243 13.11 23.28 3.28
CA LYS A 243 14.25 23.62 4.16
C LYS A 243 14.26 22.86 5.48
N GLY A 244 13.18 22.19 5.85
CA GLY A 244 13.03 21.40 7.06
C GLY A 244 13.96 20.19 7.12
N LEU A 245 14.49 19.76 5.97
CA LEU A 245 15.36 18.58 5.87
C LEU A 245 16.82 18.82 6.26
N GLN A 246 17.22 20.06 6.51
CA GLN A 246 18.63 20.39 6.80
C GLN A 246 18.88 20.58 8.30
N GLY A 247 19.53 19.60 8.91
CA GLY A 247 20.14 19.75 10.24
C GLY A 247 19.20 19.55 11.44
N GLN A 248 17.98 19.06 11.24
CA GLN A 248 17.06 18.69 12.32
C GLN A 248 17.16 17.18 12.62
N ASP A 249 17.01 16.83 13.88
CA ASP A 249 16.74 15.44 14.28
C ASP A 249 15.25 15.14 13.97
N LEU A 250 15.01 14.64 12.74
CA LEU A 250 13.65 14.29 12.30
C LEU A 250 12.97 13.27 13.23
N GLY A 251 13.76 12.43 13.90
CA GLY A 251 13.22 11.48 14.85
C GLY A 251 12.53 12.15 16.04
N ALA A 252 12.99 13.32 16.45
CA ALA A 252 12.38 14.09 17.52
C ALA A 252 11.02 14.74 17.14
N GLU A 253 10.77 14.90 15.85
CA GLU A 253 9.51 15.45 15.32
C GLU A 253 8.43 14.36 15.07
N VAL A 254 8.79 13.07 15.21
CA VAL A 254 7.84 11.97 15.07
C VAL A 254 6.99 11.86 16.31
N GLU A 255 5.68 11.87 16.11
CA GLU A 255 4.70 11.66 17.18
C GLU A 255 4.15 10.22 17.18
N GLU A 256 4.18 9.55 18.34
CA GLU A 256 3.41 8.33 18.55
C GLU A 256 1.93 8.71 18.72
N PHE A 257 1.10 8.40 17.72
CA PHE A 257 -0.33 8.77 17.69
C PHE A 257 -1.24 7.69 18.27
N GLY A 258 -0.68 6.73 18.99
CA GLY A 258 -1.41 5.74 19.77
C GLY A 258 -1.56 4.39 19.09
N LYS A 259 -2.36 3.50 19.70
CA LYS A 259 -2.46 2.11 19.30
C LYS A 259 -3.61 1.84 18.33
N ASN A 260 -3.31 1.15 17.25
CA ASN A 260 -4.27 0.69 16.24
C ASN A 260 -4.53 -0.83 16.28
N GLY A 261 -3.61 -1.61 16.85
CA GLY A 261 -3.50 -3.04 16.58
C GLY A 261 -2.75 -3.30 15.27
N VAL A 262 -2.66 -4.53 14.85
CA VAL A 262 -2.03 -4.92 13.58
C VAL A 262 -2.91 -4.46 12.42
N SER A 263 -2.31 -3.77 11.46
CA SER A 263 -2.98 -3.24 10.28
C SER A 263 -2.03 -3.19 9.11
N ASP A 264 -2.55 -3.41 7.92
CA ASP A 264 -1.87 -3.22 6.64
C ASP A 264 -2.21 -1.83 6.08
N GLY A 265 -3.19 -1.71 5.20
CA GLY A 265 -3.57 -0.45 4.57
C GLY A 265 -4.23 0.57 5.49
N LEU A 266 -3.99 1.85 5.22
CA LEU A 266 -4.58 3.00 5.89
C LEU A 266 -5.23 3.93 4.86
N LEU A 267 -6.41 4.46 5.17
CA LEU A 267 -7.09 5.48 4.36
C LEU A 267 -7.79 6.51 5.26
N ILE A 268 -7.62 7.78 4.96
CA ILE A 268 -8.48 8.86 5.49
C ILE A 268 -9.44 9.26 4.37
N PRO A 269 -10.74 8.91 4.45
CA PRO A 269 -11.72 9.33 3.45
C PRO A 269 -11.81 10.85 3.35
N ARG A 270 -11.91 11.36 2.12
CA ARG A 270 -11.97 12.80 1.83
C ARG A 270 -13.07 13.50 2.64
N GLY A 271 -12.78 14.68 3.15
CA GLY A 271 -13.69 15.50 3.95
C GLY A 271 -13.93 14.96 5.35
N THR A 272 -13.11 14.02 5.83
CA THR A 272 -13.28 13.46 7.18
C THR A 272 -11.97 13.51 7.96
N ASN A 273 -12.08 13.41 9.30
CA ASN A 273 -10.95 13.18 10.19
C ASN A 273 -11.01 11.76 10.79
N ARG A 274 -11.40 10.79 9.97
CA ARG A 274 -11.52 9.38 10.33
C ARG A 274 -10.54 8.55 9.51
N MET A 275 -9.82 7.66 10.15
CA MET A 275 -8.89 6.74 9.48
C MET A 275 -9.49 5.34 9.43
N LEU A 276 -9.57 4.78 8.24
CA LEU A 276 -9.85 3.36 8.03
C LEU A 276 -8.56 2.56 8.15
N LEU A 277 -8.68 1.37 8.74
CA LEU A 277 -7.59 0.45 8.96
C LEU A 277 -8.00 -0.94 8.48
N SER A 278 -7.14 -1.57 7.71
CA SER A 278 -7.32 -2.96 7.32
C SER A 278 -6.80 -3.88 8.43
N ALA A 279 -7.74 -4.40 9.25
CA ALA A 279 -7.40 -5.20 10.42
C ALA A 279 -7.20 -6.67 10.03
N VAL A 280 -5.99 -7.00 9.59
CA VAL A 280 -5.64 -8.30 8.99
C VAL A 280 -5.81 -9.50 9.93
N GLU A 281 -5.71 -9.30 11.24
CA GLU A 281 -5.93 -10.37 12.24
C GLU A 281 -7.41 -10.63 12.52
N ASP A 282 -8.30 -9.72 12.11
CA ASP A 282 -9.72 -9.72 12.49
C ASP A 282 -10.67 -9.94 11.29
N ASP A 283 -10.17 -10.09 10.08
CA ASP A 283 -10.95 -10.08 8.83
C ASP A 283 -11.94 -8.90 8.81
N ALA A 284 -11.43 -7.71 9.09
CA ALA A 284 -12.26 -6.53 9.36
C ALA A 284 -11.66 -5.23 8.81
N VAL A 285 -12.54 -4.29 8.52
CA VAL A 285 -12.19 -2.87 8.43
C VAL A 285 -12.54 -2.22 9.77
N LYS A 286 -11.59 -1.50 10.34
CA LYS A 286 -11.79 -0.68 11.54
C LYS A 286 -11.75 0.81 11.17
N VAL A 287 -12.34 1.62 12.00
CA VAL A 287 -12.32 3.08 11.90
C VAL A 287 -11.77 3.68 13.19
N ARG A 288 -10.86 4.65 13.06
CA ARG A 288 -10.34 5.46 14.15
C ARG A 288 -10.74 6.92 13.96
N ASP A 289 -11.32 7.51 14.99
CA ASP A 289 -11.52 8.94 15.05
C ASP A 289 -10.18 9.61 15.41
N LEU A 290 -9.64 10.43 14.51
CA LEU A 290 -8.38 11.14 14.70
C LEU A 290 -8.53 12.35 15.64
N ASP A 291 -9.75 12.92 15.78
CA ASP A 291 -10.04 14.00 16.74
C ASP A 291 -9.95 13.52 18.19
N ALA A 292 -10.13 12.22 18.43
CA ALA A 292 -9.91 11.63 19.74
C ALA A 292 -8.43 11.59 20.17
N GLY A 293 -7.52 11.95 19.27
CA GLY A 293 -6.10 12.04 19.53
C GLY A 293 -5.45 10.69 19.86
N PRO A 294 -4.28 10.69 20.54
CA PRO A 294 -3.52 9.46 20.84
C PRO A 294 -4.25 8.45 21.74
N ALA A 295 -5.21 8.90 22.54
CA ALA A 295 -6.02 8.05 23.42
C ALA A 295 -7.14 7.32 22.67
N GLY A 296 -7.52 7.80 21.48
CA GLY A 296 -8.54 7.15 20.63
C GLY A 296 -8.18 5.71 20.32
N ARG A 297 -9.18 4.87 20.13
CA ARG A 297 -9.01 3.47 19.73
C ARG A 297 -9.85 3.18 18.50
N PRO A 298 -9.34 2.34 17.59
CA PRO A 298 -10.14 1.89 16.46
C PRO A 298 -11.33 1.04 16.91
N GLU A 299 -12.44 1.24 16.24
CA GLU A 299 -13.66 0.45 16.39
C GLU A 299 -13.91 -0.36 15.12
N VAL A 300 -14.55 -1.52 15.24
CA VAL A 300 -14.90 -2.34 14.08
C VAL A 300 -16.00 -1.63 13.30
N LEU A 301 -15.73 -1.30 12.04
CA LEU A 301 -16.70 -0.74 11.09
C LEU A 301 -17.49 -1.87 10.41
N VAL A 302 -16.78 -2.86 9.87
CA VAL A 302 -17.34 -4.08 9.29
C VAL A 302 -16.38 -5.25 9.53
N ARG A 303 -16.95 -6.40 9.86
CA ARG A 303 -16.22 -7.68 9.96
C ARG A 303 -16.94 -8.70 9.09
N ASP A 304 -16.17 -9.38 8.25
CA ASP A 304 -16.68 -10.42 7.38
C ASP A 304 -15.55 -11.41 7.05
N GLU A 305 -15.80 -12.70 7.22
CA GLU A 305 -14.80 -13.76 6.97
C GLU A 305 -14.24 -13.76 5.54
N ARG A 306 -14.92 -13.10 4.61
CA ARG A 306 -14.47 -12.92 3.22
C ARG A 306 -13.42 -11.81 3.06
N LEU A 307 -13.25 -10.94 4.07
CA LEU A 307 -12.18 -9.93 4.11
C LEU A 307 -10.86 -10.54 4.60
N ARG A 308 -10.43 -11.61 3.98
CA ARG A 308 -9.19 -12.29 4.36
C ARG A 308 -7.98 -11.46 3.95
N TRP A 309 -7.26 -10.98 4.95
CA TRP A 309 -6.19 -10.00 4.78
C TRP A 309 -6.67 -8.79 3.94
N PRO A 310 -7.56 -7.97 4.51
CA PRO A 310 -7.85 -6.70 3.87
C PRO A 310 -6.53 -5.93 3.74
N ASP A 311 -6.26 -5.40 2.55
CA ASP A 311 -4.95 -4.84 2.21
C ASP A 311 -5.09 -3.34 1.89
N THR A 312 -5.26 -2.99 0.65
CA THR A 312 -5.25 -1.61 0.17
C THR A 312 -6.65 -1.03 0.06
N PHE A 313 -6.79 0.23 0.49
CA PHE A 313 -8.00 1.01 0.29
C PHE A 313 -7.85 2.04 -0.83
N THR A 314 -8.96 2.37 -1.47
CA THR A 314 -9.11 3.56 -2.31
C THR A 314 -10.51 4.12 -2.19
N GLN A 315 -10.66 5.43 -2.45
CA GLN A 315 -11.96 6.08 -2.48
C GLN A 315 -12.26 6.62 -3.87
N GLY A 316 -13.35 6.14 -4.47
CA GLY A 316 -13.84 6.62 -5.76
C GLY A 316 -14.36 8.06 -5.72
N PRO A 317 -14.61 8.67 -6.89
CA PRO A 317 -15.09 10.06 -6.98
C PRO A 317 -16.47 10.27 -6.36
N ASP A 318 -17.29 9.22 -6.30
CA ASP A 318 -18.62 9.19 -5.68
C ASP A 318 -18.58 8.98 -4.16
N GLY A 319 -17.39 8.90 -3.56
CA GLY A 319 -17.21 8.64 -2.13
C GLY A 319 -17.18 7.16 -1.74
N THR A 320 -17.47 6.24 -2.67
CA THR A 320 -17.40 4.80 -2.41
C THR A 320 -15.97 4.40 -2.03
N VAL A 321 -15.84 3.67 -0.93
CA VAL A 321 -14.56 3.10 -0.49
C VAL A 321 -14.47 1.64 -0.95
N TYR A 322 -13.33 1.32 -1.57
CA TYR A 322 -12.98 -0.02 -2.03
C TYR A 322 -11.84 -0.57 -1.17
N VAL A 323 -11.81 -1.89 -1.01
CA VAL A 323 -10.76 -2.61 -0.29
C VAL A 323 -10.47 -3.93 -0.98
N THR A 324 -9.19 -4.26 -1.13
CA THR A 324 -8.75 -5.57 -1.61
C THR A 324 -8.70 -6.58 -0.45
N ALA A 325 -9.01 -7.84 -0.73
CA ALA A 325 -8.75 -8.98 0.15
C ALA A 325 -7.67 -9.85 -0.54
N SER A 326 -6.43 -9.73 -0.04
CA SER A 326 -5.23 -10.25 -0.71
C SER A 326 -4.86 -11.67 -0.30
N HIS A 327 -5.50 -12.21 0.75
CA HIS A 327 -5.28 -13.57 1.25
C HIS A 327 -3.80 -13.91 1.54
N ILE A 328 -3.00 -12.95 2.00
CA ILE A 328 -1.56 -13.15 2.22
C ILE A 328 -1.30 -14.30 3.20
N GLN A 329 -2.11 -14.44 4.27
CA GLN A 329 -1.99 -15.52 5.25
C GLN A 329 -2.17 -16.92 4.64
N ASP A 330 -2.83 -17.01 3.50
CA ASP A 330 -3.10 -18.27 2.78
C ASP A 330 -2.14 -18.46 1.58
N SER A 331 -1.23 -17.53 1.35
CA SER A 331 -0.23 -17.60 0.27
C SER A 331 0.87 -18.62 0.56
N ALA A 332 1.64 -18.96 -0.48
CA ALA A 332 2.78 -19.86 -0.36
C ALA A 332 3.89 -19.37 0.59
N PHE A 333 3.87 -18.11 1.01
CA PHE A 333 4.77 -17.62 2.06
C PHE A 333 4.54 -18.32 3.41
N PHE A 334 3.30 -18.67 3.73
CA PHE A 334 2.93 -19.28 5.01
C PHE A 334 2.38 -20.69 4.84
N LYS A 335 1.83 -21.00 3.67
CA LYS A 335 1.23 -22.30 3.33
C LYS A 335 1.82 -22.84 2.01
N PRO A 336 3.09 -23.23 1.98
CA PRO A 336 3.79 -23.57 0.73
C PRO A 336 3.20 -24.78 0.01
N ASP A 337 2.57 -25.69 0.73
CA ASP A 337 1.94 -26.91 0.20
C ASP A 337 0.47 -26.72 -0.20
N ALA A 338 -0.10 -25.56 0.08
CA ALA A 338 -1.44 -25.22 -0.34
C ALA A 338 -1.37 -24.27 -1.55
N PRO A 339 -2.24 -24.43 -2.56
CA PRO A 339 -2.38 -23.38 -3.56
C PRO A 339 -2.79 -22.09 -2.85
N ALA A 340 -2.33 -20.94 -3.36
CA ALA A 340 -2.81 -19.64 -2.91
C ALA A 340 -4.33 -19.69 -2.81
N ALA A 341 -4.92 -19.13 -1.73
CA ALA A 341 -6.37 -19.14 -1.58
C ALA A 341 -6.99 -18.18 -2.59
N LEU A 342 -7.16 -18.67 -3.78
CA LEU A 342 -7.83 -18.00 -4.89
C LEU A 342 -9.31 -18.40 -4.91
N PRO A 343 -10.15 -17.52 -5.38
CA PRO A 343 -9.84 -16.19 -5.88
C PRO A 343 -9.57 -15.18 -4.76
N THR A 344 -8.72 -14.18 -5.01
CA THR A 344 -8.66 -12.94 -4.22
C THR A 344 -9.77 -11.99 -4.71
N GLN A 345 -10.11 -10.97 -3.92
CA GLN A 345 -11.28 -10.15 -4.25
C GLN A 345 -11.03 -8.66 -4.08
N LEU A 346 -11.84 -7.90 -4.82
CA LEU A 346 -12.08 -6.48 -4.59
C LEU A 346 -13.49 -6.31 -4.03
N TRP A 347 -13.59 -5.60 -2.91
CA TRP A 347 -14.83 -5.29 -2.21
C TRP A 347 -15.07 -3.79 -2.20
N LYS A 348 -16.33 -3.36 -2.11
CA LYS A 348 -16.70 -2.00 -1.74
C LYS A 348 -17.48 -1.99 -0.42
N LEU A 349 -17.28 -0.96 0.38
CA LEU A 349 -18.04 -0.76 1.60
C LEU A 349 -19.39 -0.14 1.26
N THR A 350 -20.46 -0.66 1.86
CA THR A 350 -21.84 -0.22 1.64
C THR A 350 -22.59 -0.11 2.97
N GLY A 351 -23.77 0.54 2.97
CA GLY A 351 -24.65 0.62 4.12
C GLY A 351 -24.41 1.78 5.09
N GLY A 352 -23.35 2.58 4.89
CA GLY A 352 -23.05 3.75 5.70
C GLY A 352 -22.52 4.92 4.88
N GLN A 353 -22.23 6.05 5.59
CA GLN A 353 -21.52 7.21 5.05
C GLN A 353 -20.44 7.64 6.06
N PHE A 354 -19.31 8.11 5.54
CA PHE A 354 -18.22 8.66 6.34
C PHE A 354 -18.43 10.12 6.72
#